data_c01b71aec7209f8f788352832f1ddaa9
#
_entry.id   c01b71aec7209f8f788352832f1ddaa9
#
_cell.length_a   1.000
_cell.length_b   1.000
_cell.length_c   1.000
_cell.angle_alpha   90.00
_cell.angle_beta   90.00
_cell.angle_gamma   90.00
#
_symmetry.space_group_name_H-M   'P 1'
#
loop_
_entity.id
_entity.type
_entity.pdbx_description
1 polymer ?
#
loop_
_entity_poly.entity_id
_entity_poly.type
_entity_poly.pdbx_seq_one_letter_code
_entity_poly.pdbx_strand_id
1 'polypeptide(L)'
;ITGNNVTLSGFRVQIFSGLDRQVAYSEQAKFKARYPAISAYISYTQPNYRLRVGDFRTRLEAEKLMNELKKYYTSMFIFSEMMILK
;
A
#
# COMPACT_ATOMS: atom_id res chain seq x y z
N ILE A 1 -6.60 5.50 -28.73
CA ILE A 1 -5.58 5.21 -27.77
C ILE A 1 -4.43 4.45 -28.35
N THR A 2 -3.29 4.95 -28.11
CA THR A 2 -2.10 4.33 -28.66
C THR A 2 -1.36 3.50 -27.62
N GLY A 3 -1.64 3.69 -26.36
CA GLY A 3 -0.95 2.98 -25.32
C GLY A 3 -1.55 1.61 -25.04
N ASN A 4 -0.73 0.73 -24.53
CA ASN A 4 -1.17 -0.58 -24.09
C ASN A 4 -1.52 -0.59 -22.61
N ASN A 5 -1.35 0.54 -21.95
CA ASN A 5 -1.61 0.66 -20.53
C ASN A 5 -2.87 1.46 -20.31
N VAL A 6 -3.71 0.95 -19.43
CA VAL A 6 -4.91 1.64 -18.99
C VAL A 6 -4.68 2.09 -17.58
N THR A 7 -4.94 3.37 -17.31
CA THR A 7 -4.76 3.94 -15.99
C THR A 7 -6.11 4.11 -15.32
N LEU A 8 -6.24 3.57 -14.13
CA LEU A 8 -7.46 3.68 -13.33
C LEU A 8 -7.13 4.22 -11.95
N SER A 9 -8.08 4.95 -11.38
CA SER A 9 -7.99 5.32 -9.98
C SER A 9 -8.17 4.09 -9.11
N GLY A 10 -7.31 3.96 -8.13
CA GLY A 10 -7.38 2.87 -7.17
C GLY A 10 -7.05 3.37 -5.79
N PHE A 11 -7.07 2.45 -4.83
CA PHE A 11 -6.83 2.80 -3.44
C PHE A 11 -5.78 1.89 -2.84
N ARG A 12 -4.91 2.47 -2.02
CA ARG A 12 -3.91 1.73 -1.26
C ARG A 12 -3.94 2.19 0.19
N VAL A 13 -3.59 1.28 1.08
CA VAL A 13 -3.52 1.59 2.50
C VAL A 13 -2.06 1.79 2.87
N GLN A 14 -1.74 2.97 3.40
CA GLN A 14 -0.39 3.23 3.91
C GLN A 14 -0.33 2.76 5.35
N ILE A 15 0.58 1.85 5.64
CA ILE A 15 0.71 1.27 6.97
C ILE A 15 1.99 1.67 7.68
N PHE A 16 2.92 2.30 6.97
CA PHE A 16 4.19 2.72 7.55
C PHE A 16 4.73 3.95 6.85
N SER A 17 5.31 4.85 7.63
CA SER A 17 6.08 5.97 7.12
C SER A 17 7.19 6.25 8.12
N GLY A 18 8.42 6.38 7.64
CA GLY A 18 9.55 6.63 8.53
C GLY A 18 10.82 6.88 7.76
N LEU A 19 11.87 7.20 8.51
CA LEU A 19 13.15 7.60 7.95
C LEU A 19 14.10 6.44 7.69
N ASP A 20 13.85 5.30 8.34
CA ASP A 20 14.77 4.17 8.29
C ASP A 20 14.37 3.17 7.21
N ARG A 21 15.25 3.01 6.24
CA ARG A 21 15.04 2.10 5.13
C ARG A 21 14.89 0.65 5.60
N GLN A 22 15.73 0.23 6.54
CA GLN A 22 15.70 -1.15 7.01
C GLN A 22 14.40 -1.48 7.73
N VAL A 23 13.90 -0.52 8.51
CA VAL A 23 12.61 -0.70 9.18
C VAL A 23 11.49 -0.83 8.15
N ALA A 24 11.53 -0.01 7.10
CA ALA A 24 10.52 -0.07 6.04
C ALA A 24 10.48 -1.45 5.38
N TYR A 25 11.65 -1.99 5.03
CA TYR A 25 11.72 -3.31 4.40
C TYR A 25 11.35 -4.43 5.37
N SER A 26 11.68 -4.26 6.64
CA SER A 26 11.28 -5.22 7.66
C SER A 26 9.76 -5.26 7.81
N GLU A 27 9.11 -4.09 7.81
CA GLU A 27 7.65 -4.02 7.89
C GLU A 27 7.00 -4.62 6.65
N GLN A 28 7.60 -4.42 5.48
CA GLN A 28 7.12 -5.04 4.26
C GLN A 28 7.17 -6.57 4.36
N ALA A 29 8.26 -7.10 4.85
CA ALA A 29 8.43 -8.54 5.00
C ALA A 29 7.40 -9.12 5.97
N LYS A 30 7.16 -8.44 7.08
CA LYS A 30 6.16 -8.87 8.06
C LYS A 30 4.77 -8.88 7.46
N PHE A 31 4.44 -7.83 6.70
CA PHE A 31 3.14 -7.76 6.05
C PHE A 31 2.96 -8.88 5.05
N LYS A 32 3.96 -9.12 4.21
CA LYS A 32 3.89 -10.17 3.20
C LYS A 32 3.79 -11.56 3.81
N ALA A 33 4.37 -11.75 4.98
CA ALA A 33 4.25 -13.02 5.69
C ALA A 33 2.82 -13.28 6.17
N ARG A 34 2.11 -12.22 6.55
CA ARG A 34 0.71 -12.33 7.00
C ARG A 34 -0.27 -12.38 5.84
N TYR A 35 -0.01 -11.60 4.80
CA TYR A 35 -0.94 -11.43 3.68
C TYR A 35 -0.18 -11.64 2.37
N PRO A 36 0.20 -12.88 2.07
CA PRO A 36 1.03 -13.14 0.88
C PRO A 36 0.33 -12.82 -0.44
N ALA A 37 -0.99 -12.78 -0.43
CA ALA A 37 -1.76 -12.48 -1.64
C ALA A 37 -1.91 -10.98 -1.90
N ILE A 38 -1.55 -10.14 -0.93
CA ILE A 38 -1.71 -8.70 -1.06
C ILE A 38 -0.35 -8.07 -1.36
N SER A 39 -0.31 -7.23 -2.41
CA SER A 39 0.91 -6.55 -2.81
C SER A 39 1.31 -5.49 -1.78
N ALA A 40 2.60 -5.33 -1.60
CA ALA A 40 3.13 -4.32 -0.68
C ALA A 40 4.26 -3.57 -1.40
N TYR A 41 4.13 -2.25 -1.44
CA TYR A 41 5.03 -1.39 -2.19
C TYR A 41 5.73 -0.42 -1.26
N ILE A 42 7.05 -0.32 -1.41
CA ILE A 42 7.83 0.68 -0.71
C ILE A 42 8.17 1.78 -1.69
N SER A 43 7.92 3.02 -1.29
CA SER A 43 8.34 4.18 -2.05
C SER A 43 9.15 5.10 -1.16
N TYR A 44 10.02 5.88 -1.79
CA TYR A 44 10.82 6.86 -1.08
C TYR A 44 10.46 8.25 -1.59
N THR A 45 9.91 9.06 -0.70
CA THR A 45 9.68 10.48 -0.96
C THR A 45 10.43 11.21 0.12
N GLN A 46 11.56 11.75 -0.27
CA GLN A 46 12.52 12.34 0.67
C GLN A 46 11.83 13.19 1.74
N PRO A 47 12.12 12.97 3.03
CA PRO A 47 13.09 12.03 3.59
C PRO A 47 12.48 10.70 4.04
N ASN A 48 11.24 10.40 3.69
CA ASN A 48 10.51 9.27 4.25
C ASN A 48 10.39 8.09 3.31
N TYR A 49 10.55 6.90 3.88
CA TYR A 49 10.13 5.66 3.23
C TYR A 49 8.69 5.39 3.63
N ARG A 50 7.87 4.99 2.65
CA ARG A 50 6.45 4.72 2.88
C ARG A 50 6.11 3.34 2.37
N LEU A 51 5.32 2.62 3.16
CA LEU A 51 4.85 1.30 2.79
C LEU A 51 3.35 1.38 2.57
N ARG A 52 2.92 1.08 1.34
CA ARG A 52 1.52 1.05 0.96
C ARG A 52 1.17 -0.31 0.44
N VAL A 53 0.01 -0.80 0.80
CA VAL A 53 -0.42 -2.16 0.51
C VAL A 53 -1.76 -2.19 -0.20
N GLY A 54 -1.92 -3.22 -1.05
CA GLY A 54 -3.15 -3.49 -1.75
C GLY A 54 -3.27 -2.74 -3.07
N ASP A 55 -4.02 -3.32 -4.00
CA ASP A 55 -4.38 -2.70 -5.27
C ASP A 55 -5.90 -2.76 -5.35
N PHE A 56 -6.55 -1.91 -4.56
CA PHE A 56 -8.01 -1.94 -4.45
C PHE A 56 -8.65 -1.00 -5.46
N ARG A 57 -9.75 -1.45 -6.04
CA ARG A 57 -10.51 -0.63 -6.97
C ARG A 57 -11.50 0.28 -6.28
N THR A 58 -11.93 -0.10 -5.10
CA THR A 58 -12.90 0.68 -4.35
C THR A 58 -12.36 1.02 -2.98
N ARG A 59 -12.84 2.14 -2.45
CA ARG A 59 -12.48 2.56 -1.10
C ARG A 59 -12.97 1.56 -0.05
N LEU A 60 -14.11 0.94 -0.32
CA LEU A 60 -14.68 -0.03 0.61
C LEU A 60 -13.74 -1.22 0.81
N GLU A 61 -13.14 -1.72 -0.26
CA GLU A 61 -12.18 -2.81 -0.17
C GLU A 61 -10.97 -2.41 0.67
N ALA A 62 -10.47 -1.19 0.46
CA ALA A 62 -9.35 -0.68 1.24
C ALA A 62 -9.72 -0.53 2.72
N GLU A 63 -10.93 -0.07 2.99
CA GLU A 63 -11.42 0.07 4.36
C GLU A 63 -11.56 -1.28 5.06
N LYS A 64 -11.98 -2.31 4.33
CA LYS A 64 -12.07 -3.66 4.89
C LYS A 64 -10.69 -4.16 5.33
N LEU A 65 -9.69 -3.97 4.50
CA LEU A 65 -8.34 -4.36 4.88
C LEU A 65 -7.85 -3.54 6.06
N MET A 66 -8.10 -2.24 6.03
CA MET A 66 -7.68 -1.37 7.13
C MET A 66 -8.29 -1.81 8.46
N ASN A 67 -9.55 -2.22 8.45
CA ASN A 67 -10.20 -2.71 9.65
C ASN A 67 -9.54 -3.99 10.18
N GLU A 68 -9.12 -4.89 9.30
CA GLU A 68 -8.38 -6.07 9.70
C GLU A 68 -7.02 -5.70 10.30
N LEU A 69 -6.36 -4.72 9.71
CA LEU A 69 -5.02 -4.34 10.12
C LEU A 69 -4.97 -3.54 11.42
N LYS A 70 -6.10 -3.06 11.90
CA LYS A 70 -6.16 -2.31 13.17
C LYS A 70 -5.59 -3.07 14.35
N LYS A 71 -5.53 -4.37 14.27
CA LYS A 71 -4.93 -5.22 15.31
C LYS A 71 -3.42 -5.06 15.37
N TYR A 72 -2.80 -4.66 14.29
CA TYR A 72 -1.35 -4.66 14.15
C TYR A 72 -0.74 -3.27 13.95
N TYR A 73 -1.54 -2.34 13.42
CA TYR A 73 -1.05 -1.01 13.06
C TYR A 73 -1.98 0.04 13.65
N THR A 74 -1.38 1.13 14.13
CA THR A 74 -2.15 2.18 14.79
C THR A 74 -2.34 3.40 13.91
N SER A 75 -1.46 3.60 12.94
CA SER A 75 -1.49 4.77 12.08
C SER A 75 -1.56 4.33 10.64
N MET A 76 -2.75 4.41 10.07
CA MET A 76 -2.97 3.98 8.70
C MET A 76 -3.78 5.02 7.95
N PHE A 77 -3.52 5.12 6.64
CA PHE A 77 -4.23 6.06 5.78
C PHE A 77 -4.57 5.38 4.47
N ILE A 78 -5.73 5.74 3.92
CA ILE A 78 -6.13 5.28 2.59
C ILE A 78 -5.81 6.38 1.61
N PHE A 79 -5.06 6.03 0.55
CA PHE A 79 -4.72 6.97 -0.51
C PHE A 79 -5.33 6.53 -1.83
N SER A 80 -5.84 7.52 -2.56
CA SER A 80 -6.27 7.30 -3.94
C SER A 80 -5.04 7.46 -4.82
N GLU A 81 -4.78 6.48 -5.67
CA GLU A 81 -3.65 6.52 -6.59
C GLU A 81 -4.07 6.07 -7.97
N MET A 82 -3.38 6.59 -8.98
CA MET A 82 -3.55 6.09 -10.33
C MET A 82 -2.78 4.81 -10.48
N MET A 83 -3.44 3.78 -11.00
CA MET A 83 -2.84 2.47 -11.21
C MET A 83 -2.82 2.16 -12.70
N ILE A 84 -1.76 1.50 -13.13
CA ILE A 84 -1.62 1.10 -14.51
C ILE A 84 -2.03 -0.35 -14.62
N LEU A 85 -3.01 -0.62 -15.48
CA LEU A 85 -3.45 -1.97 -15.79
C LEU A 85 -2.86 -2.38 -17.12
N LYS A 86 -2.37 -3.60 -17.18
CA LYS A 86 -1.80 -4.15 -18.40
C LYS A 86 -2.68 -5.23 -18.95
#